data_3713b6ba9a3da912f4a96d46bfd1dafa
#
_entry.id   3713b6ba9a3da912f4a96d46bfd1dafa
#
_cell.length_a   1.000
_cell.length_b   1.000
_cell.length_c   1.000
_cell.angle_alpha   90.00
_cell.angle_beta   90.00
_cell.angle_gamma   90.00
#
_symmetry.space_group_name_H-M   'P 1'
#
loop_
_entity.id
_entity.type
_entity.pdbx_description
1 polymer ?
#
loop_
_entity_poly.entity_id
_entity_poly.type
_entity_poly.pdbx_seq_one_letter_code
_entity_poly.pdbx_strand_id
1 'polypeptide(L)'
;MSYVTTTGTYSTWNITPINTSDNYIGVKPTVTVGDKHYAAVFAGYPYTLGAGMKAYYVTKVIEKEGVIIIKELTGTIPAKTPVLIECASTDVSKNQVTPVVSDAAVPSDLAAQVKGVYFCIGNPWSGHFNSVKFDASSMRAFSANSYGYIAMTTSKDALTSVNIDQEDGNGDNLSVLAIPANSWYLSVSSSAPSEMKMVTAEQYATGIKDITVKPASLYNVYTLEGVQIKKNATSISDLHQGIYIINGKKVVIK
;
A
#
# COMPACT_ATOMS: atom_id res chain seq x y z
N MET A 1 -23.81 -3.17 -13.69
CA MET A 1 -23.39 -4.19 -14.67
C MET A 1 -23.36 -5.53 -13.97
N SER A 2 -24.26 -6.43 -14.34
CA SER A 2 -24.19 -7.80 -13.85
C SER A 2 -23.09 -8.51 -14.61
N TYR A 3 -22.05 -8.95 -13.91
CA TYR A 3 -21.09 -9.85 -14.49
C TYR A 3 -21.63 -11.27 -14.38
N VAL A 4 -21.82 -11.89 -15.51
CA VAL A 4 -22.00 -13.33 -15.58
C VAL A 4 -20.65 -13.93 -15.22
N THR A 5 -20.54 -14.50 -14.04
CA THR A 5 -19.47 -15.45 -13.75
C THR A 5 -19.74 -16.67 -14.64
N THR A 6 -19.11 -16.71 -15.79
CA THR A 6 -19.02 -17.98 -16.51
C THR A 6 -18.18 -18.90 -15.62
N THR A 7 -18.71 -20.06 -15.30
CA THR A 7 -18.00 -21.17 -14.70
C THR A 7 -16.97 -21.76 -15.66
N GLY A 8 -16.13 -20.92 -16.16
CA GLY A 8 -15.02 -21.26 -17.02
C GLY A 8 -13.78 -20.65 -16.42
N THR A 9 -12.69 -21.29 -16.57
CA THR A 9 -11.35 -21.07 -16.09
C THR A 9 -10.71 -19.70 -16.36
N TYR A 10 -11.49 -18.68 -16.66
CA TYR A 10 -11.01 -17.33 -16.89
C TYR A 10 -11.67 -16.40 -15.87
N SER A 11 -11.00 -16.16 -14.77
CA SER A 11 -11.42 -15.11 -13.86
C SER A 11 -11.07 -13.77 -14.49
N THR A 12 -11.96 -13.27 -15.26
CA THR A 12 -11.96 -11.88 -15.64
C THR A 12 -12.39 -11.05 -14.43
N TRP A 13 -11.63 -10.01 -14.12
CA TRP A 13 -12.02 -8.87 -13.27
C TRP A 13 -13.00 -9.19 -12.13
N ASN A 14 -12.51 -9.48 -10.94
CA ASN A 14 -13.36 -9.44 -9.76
C ASN A 14 -13.66 -7.99 -9.35
N ILE A 15 -14.46 -7.32 -10.17
CA ILE A 15 -15.19 -6.15 -9.71
C ILE A 15 -16.35 -6.71 -8.89
N THR A 16 -16.16 -6.87 -7.61
CA THR A 16 -17.24 -7.22 -6.70
C THR A 16 -18.07 -5.97 -6.50
N PRO A 17 -19.36 -5.95 -6.90
CA PRO A 17 -20.23 -4.83 -6.55
C PRO A 17 -20.27 -4.75 -5.04
N ILE A 18 -20.11 -3.55 -4.49
CA ILE A 18 -20.13 -3.30 -3.05
C ILE A 18 -21.52 -3.58 -2.49
N ASN A 19 -22.53 -3.29 -3.31
CA ASN A 19 -23.93 -3.59 -3.05
C ASN A 19 -24.56 -4.04 -4.36
N THR A 20 -25.23 -5.18 -4.34
CA THR A 20 -25.92 -5.74 -5.53
C THR A 20 -27.11 -4.89 -5.99
N SER A 21 -27.63 -4.00 -5.14
CA SER A 21 -28.76 -3.12 -5.47
C SER A 21 -28.37 -1.79 -6.10
N ASP A 22 -27.12 -1.30 -5.95
CA ASP A 22 -26.77 0.08 -6.25
C ASP A 22 -25.80 0.26 -7.44
N ASN A 23 -25.36 -0.80 -8.09
CA ASN A 23 -24.51 -0.76 -9.29
C ASN A 23 -23.28 0.17 -9.21
N TYR A 24 -22.62 0.26 -8.09
CA TYR A 24 -21.40 1.05 -7.95
C TYR A 24 -20.16 0.18 -7.70
N ILE A 25 -18.99 0.75 -7.98
CA ILE A 25 -17.69 0.14 -7.75
C ILE A 25 -17.07 0.82 -6.54
N GLY A 26 -16.38 0.05 -5.69
CA GLY A 26 -15.71 0.60 -4.52
C GLY A 26 -14.33 0.00 -4.27
N VAL A 27 -13.60 0.65 -3.40
CA VAL A 27 -12.25 0.24 -2.99
C VAL A 27 -12.33 -0.41 -1.61
N LYS A 28 -11.83 -1.66 -1.53
CA LYS A 28 -11.66 -2.34 -0.26
C LYS A 28 -10.28 -2.01 0.31
N PRO A 29 -10.20 -1.38 1.49
CA PRO A 29 -8.91 -1.15 2.12
C PRO A 29 -8.24 -2.46 2.50
N THR A 30 -6.94 -2.53 2.28
CA THR A 30 -6.09 -3.69 2.60
C THR A 30 -5.14 -3.44 3.75
N VAL A 31 -4.87 -2.17 4.05
CA VAL A 31 -3.94 -1.74 5.10
C VAL A 31 -4.60 -0.66 5.95
N THR A 32 -4.48 -0.77 7.28
CA THR A 32 -4.89 0.26 8.22
C THR A 32 -3.69 0.73 9.04
N VAL A 33 -3.53 2.05 9.13
CA VAL A 33 -2.47 2.70 9.91
C VAL A 33 -3.11 3.82 10.75
N GLY A 34 -3.18 3.62 12.04
CA GLY A 34 -3.92 4.51 12.94
C GLY A 34 -5.42 4.46 12.60
N ASP A 35 -5.98 5.62 12.30
CA ASP A 35 -7.37 5.82 11.89
C ASP A 35 -7.57 5.86 10.36
N LYS A 36 -6.50 5.67 9.60
CA LYS A 36 -6.51 5.74 8.14
C LYS A 36 -6.45 4.38 7.48
N HIS A 37 -7.16 4.24 6.38
CA HIS A 37 -7.34 2.99 5.66
C HIS A 37 -6.88 3.15 4.22
N TYR A 38 -6.08 2.21 3.71
CA TYR A 38 -5.42 2.33 2.41
C TYR A 38 -5.58 1.10 1.55
N ALA A 39 -5.52 1.30 0.23
CA ALA A 39 -5.40 0.24 -0.76
C ALA A 39 -4.48 0.66 -1.90
N ALA A 40 -3.65 -0.27 -2.39
CA ALA A 40 -2.93 -0.12 -3.64
C ALA A 40 -3.86 -0.49 -4.80
N VAL A 41 -4.10 0.43 -5.73
CA VAL A 41 -5.08 0.26 -6.82
C VAL A 41 -4.44 0.51 -8.17
N PHE A 42 -4.77 -0.37 -9.13
CA PHE A 42 -4.43 -0.23 -10.53
C PHE A 42 -5.63 -0.63 -11.40
N ALA A 43 -6.24 0.34 -12.06
CA ALA A 43 -7.43 0.12 -12.89
C ALA A 43 -7.16 0.36 -14.38
N GLY A 44 -7.82 -0.40 -15.23
CA GLY A 44 -7.73 -0.26 -16.69
C GLY A 44 -8.62 0.81 -17.29
N TYR A 45 -9.34 1.55 -16.46
CA TYR A 45 -10.28 2.61 -16.85
C TYR A 45 -10.10 3.84 -15.97
N PRO A 46 -10.41 5.04 -16.48
CA PRO A 46 -10.35 6.25 -15.68
C PRO A 46 -11.57 6.35 -14.75
N TYR A 47 -11.35 6.96 -13.56
CA TYR A 47 -12.41 7.09 -12.55
C TYR A 47 -12.18 8.29 -11.64
N THR A 48 -13.23 8.70 -10.93
CA THR A 48 -13.17 9.68 -9.85
C THR A 48 -13.44 9.02 -8.52
N LEU A 49 -12.92 9.63 -7.45
CA LEU A 49 -13.10 9.17 -6.08
C LEU A 49 -14.36 9.75 -5.45
N GLY A 50 -15.00 8.96 -4.59
CA GLY A 50 -16.07 9.43 -3.71
C GLY A 50 -15.57 10.38 -2.61
N ALA A 51 -16.52 10.98 -1.90
CA ALA A 51 -16.23 11.92 -0.84
C ALA A 51 -15.38 11.31 0.29
N GLY A 52 -14.43 12.07 0.81
CA GLY A 52 -13.54 11.65 1.90
C GLY A 52 -12.38 10.72 1.49
N MET A 53 -12.29 10.35 0.22
CA MET A 53 -11.18 9.57 -0.32
C MET A 53 -10.11 10.47 -0.93
N LYS A 54 -8.87 10.00 -0.93
CA LYS A 54 -7.72 10.65 -1.60
C LYS A 54 -6.94 9.63 -2.40
N ALA A 55 -6.33 10.06 -3.50
CA ALA A 55 -5.38 9.25 -4.24
C ALA A 55 -3.99 9.87 -4.18
N TYR A 56 -2.99 9.00 -4.13
CA TYR A 56 -1.57 9.39 -4.21
C TYR A 56 -0.87 8.54 -5.23
N TYR A 57 0.09 9.10 -5.94
CA TYR A 57 0.98 8.36 -6.83
C TYR A 57 2.44 8.57 -6.44
N VAL A 58 3.31 7.66 -6.83
CA VAL A 58 4.73 7.71 -6.52
C VAL A 58 5.43 8.61 -7.52
N THR A 59 6.13 9.63 -7.03
CA THR A 59 6.93 10.54 -7.87
C THR A 59 8.41 10.18 -7.85
N LYS A 60 8.91 9.62 -6.75
CA LYS A 60 10.33 9.29 -6.60
C LYS A 60 10.55 8.12 -5.65
N VAL A 61 11.54 7.31 -5.97
CA VAL A 61 12.02 6.20 -5.15
C VAL A 61 13.47 6.46 -4.78
N ILE A 62 13.77 6.51 -3.49
CA ILE A 62 15.12 6.75 -2.94
C ILE A 62 15.54 5.48 -2.21
N GLU A 63 15.99 4.48 -2.98
CA GLU A 63 16.27 3.14 -2.46
C GLU A 63 17.29 3.15 -1.32
N LYS A 64 18.37 3.93 -1.45
CA LYS A 64 19.43 4.00 -0.43
C LYS A 64 18.93 4.46 0.95
N GLU A 65 17.87 5.27 0.97
CA GLU A 65 17.27 5.80 2.20
C GLU A 65 16.05 5.00 2.65
N GLY A 66 15.56 4.06 1.82
CA GLY A 66 14.32 3.34 2.08
C GLY A 66 13.10 4.27 2.07
N VAL A 67 13.08 5.26 1.19
CA VAL A 67 12.03 6.28 1.12
C VAL A 67 11.38 6.33 -0.26
N ILE A 68 10.06 6.47 -0.27
CA ILE A 68 9.22 6.65 -1.46
C ILE A 68 8.46 7.97 -1.30
N ILE A 69 8.64 8.87 -2.26
CA ILE A 69 7.93 10.14 -2.27
C ILE A 69 6.60 9.97 -3.02
N ILE A 70 5.51 10.32 -2.35
CA ILE A 70 4.17 10.31 -2.93
C ILE A 70 3.62 11.73 -3.05
N LYS A 71 2.73 11.91 -4.02
CA LYS A 71 2.04 13.17 -4.30
C LYS A 71 0.56 12.91 -4.50
N GLU A 72 -0.28 13.80 -3.96
CA GLU A 72 -1.73 13.70 -4.13
C GLU A 72 -2.11 13.90 -5.61
N LEU A 73 -3.00 13.05 -6.10
CA LEU A 73 -3.60 13.13 -7.43
C LEU A 73 -5.06 13.51 -7.26
N THR A 74 -5.42 14.68 -7.76
CA THR A 74 -6.78 15.21 -7.67
C THR A 74 -7.54 15.10 -8.99
N GLY A 75 -8.86 15.04 -8.92
CA GLY A 75 -9.71 14.94 -10.10
C GLY A 75 -9.85 13.51 -10.62
N THR A 76 -9.81 13.34 -11.93
CA THR A 76 -9.90 12.03 -12.58
C THR A 76 -8.58 11.27 -12.42
N ILE A 77 -8.66 10.06 -11.89
CA ILE A 77 -7.55 9.11 -11.88
C ILE A 77 -7.46 8.50 -13.28
N PRO A 78 -6.35 8.68 -14.01
CA PRO A 78 -6.23 8.16 -15.37
C PRO A 78 -6.23 6.63 -15.39
N ALA A 79 -6.70 6.06 -16.50
CA ALA A 79 -6.53 4.62 -16.74
C ALA A 79 -5.06 4.23 -16.65
N LYS A 80 -4.79 3.02 -16.18
CA LYS A 80 -3.43 2.45 -16.10
C LYS A 80 -2.47 3.25 -15.21
N THR A 81 -2.98 4.01 -14.25
CA THR A 81 -2.17 4.76 -13.30
C THR A 81 -2.17 4.04 -11.96
N PRO A 82 -1.02 3.52 -11.49
CA PRO A 82 -0.88 2.95 -10.16
C PRO A 82 -1.04 4.02 -9.09
N VAL A 83 -2.00 3.86 -8.20
CA VAL A 83 -2.26 4.82 -7.11
C VAL A 83 -2.40 4.11 -5.76
N LEU A 84 -2.04 4.82 -4.71
CA LEU A 84 -2.41 4.51 -3.35
C LEU A 84 -3.68 5.30 -3.04
N ILE A 85 -4.75 4.62 -2.65
CA ILE A 85 -6.00 5.25 -2.23
C ILE A 85 -6.08 5.25 -0.71
N GLU A 86 -6.22 6.43 -0.12
CA GLU A 86 -6.69 6.62 1.25
C GLU A 86 -8.21 6.56 1.22
N CYS A 87 -8.76 5.53 1.83
CA CYS A 87 -10.19 5.23 1.87
C CYS A 87 -10.89 6.06 2.95
N ALA A 88 -12.15 6.41 2.72
CA ALA A 88 -12.95 7.15 3.69
C ALA A 88 -13.34 6.31 4.92
N SER A 89 -13.37 4.97 4.79
CA SER A 89 -13.83 4.06 5.83
C SER A 89 -13.31 2.65 5.62
N THR A 90 -13.39 1.82 6.66
CA THR A 90 -13.29 0.35 6.54
C THR A 90 -14.50 -0.26 5.83
N ASP A 91 -15.64 0.42 5.90
CA ASP A 91 -16.86 0.03 5.17
C ASP A 91 -16.69 0.33 3.68
N VAL A 92 -16.63 -0.72 2.88
CA VAL A 92 -16.42 -0.65 1.42
C VAL A 92 -17.49 0.19 0.73
N SER A 93 -18.73 0.20 1.23
CA SER A 93 -19.84 0.98 0.66
C SER A 93 -19.61 2.50 0.70
N LYS A 94 -18.71 2.96 1.56
CA LYS A 94 -18.33 4.38 1.67
C LYS A 94 -17.13 4.77 0.80
N ASN A 95 -16.48 3.79 0.17
CA ASN A 95 -15.30 3.99 -0.66
C ASN A 95 -15.64 3.84 -2.14
N GLN A 96 -16.68 4.55 -2.58
CA GLN A 96 -17.18 4.45 -3.94
C GLN A 96 -16.27 5.16 -4.93
N VAL A 97 -16.14 4.59 -6.13
CA VAL A 97 -15.50 5.22 -7.28
C VAL A 97 -16.46 5.25 -8.45
N THR A 98 -16.39 6.29 -9.26
CA THR A 98 -17.24 6.44 -10.45
C THR A 98 -16.37 6.37 -11.69
N PRO A 99 -16.51 5.33 -12.53
CA PRO A 99 -15.88 5.29 -13.84
C PRO A 99 -16.31 6.47 -14.69
N VAL A 100 -15.38 7.04 -15.45
CA VAL A 100 -15.66 8.15 -16.36
C VAL A 100 -15.28 7.75 -17.79
N VAL A 101 -15.92 8.38 -18.79
CA VAL A 101 -15.66 8.07 -20.20
C VAL A 101 -14.39 8.76 -20.70
N SER A 102 -14.14 10.00 -20.23
CA SER A 102 -12.98 10.77 -20.64
C SER A 102 -11.77 10.40 -19.79
N ASP A 103 -10.68 10.00 -20.42
CA ASP A 103 -9.42 9.75 -19.74
C ASP A 103 -8.71 11.07 -19.41
N ALA A 104 -7.84 11.03 -18.42
CA ALA A 104 -6.94 12.11 -18.05
C ALA A 104 -5.50 11.72 -18.37
N ALA A 105 -4.63 12.69 -18.48
CA ALA A 105 -3.21 12.42 -18.70
C ALA A 105 -2.57 11.76 -17.48
N VAL A 106 -1.83 10.68 -17.70
CA VAL A 106 -1.00 10.07 -16.66
C VAL A 106 0.04 11.10 -16.20
N PRO A 107 0.27 11.25 -14.87
CA PRO A 107 1.27 12.19 -14.37
C PRO A 107 2.64 11.95 -15.00
N SER A 108 3.23 13.00 -15.55
CA SER A 108 4.54 12.92 -16.24
C SER A 108 5.70 12.61 -15.28
N ASP A 109 5.52 12.86 -13.99
CA ASP A 109 6.45 12.59 -12.91
C ASP A 109 6.16 11.26 -12.17
N LEU A 110 5.32 10.39 -12.74
CA LEU A 110 5.10 9.04 -12.21
C LEU A 110 6.41 8.24 -12.28
N ALA A 111 6.83 7.69 -11.14
CA ALA A 111 8.08 6.94 -11.05
C ALA A 111 8.04 5.66 -11.90
N ALA A 112 9.06 5.45 -12.73
CA ALA A 112 9.15 4.31 -13.65
C ALA A 112 9.24 2.95 -12.95
N GLN A 113 9.62 2.93 -11.67
CA GLN A 113 9.72 1.72 -10.85
C GLN A 113 8.36 1.14 -10.47
N VAL A 114 7.28 1.91 -10.53
CA VAL A 114 5.93 1.46 -10.18
C VAL A 114 5.35 0.62 -11.30
N LYS A 115 4.90 -0.60 -10.98
CA LYS A 115 4.39 -1.57 -11.94
C LYS A 115 2.98 -2.02 -11.55
N GLY A 116 2.00 -1.74 -12.40
CA GLY A 116 0.62 -2.16 -12.21
C GLY A 116 0.40 -3.63 -12.58
N VAL A 117 -0.52 -4.27 -11.88
CA VAL A 117 -0.92 -5.67 -12.09
C VAL A 117 -2.42 -5.76 -12.26
N TYR A 118 -2.87 -6.23 -13.43
CA TYR A 118 -4.29 -6.42 -13.71
C TYR A 118 -4.82 -7.74 -13.17
N PHE A 119 -4.05 -8.81 -13.37
CA PHE A 119 -4.50 -10.16 -13.09
C PHE A 119 -3.60 -10.84 -12.07
N CYS A 120 -4.21 -11.70 -11.26
CA CYS A 120 -3.50 -12.61 -10.39
C CYS A 120 -4.21 -13.95 -10.44
N ILE A 121 -3.95 -14.72 -11.51
CA ILE A 121 -4.62 -15.98 -11.78
C ILE A 121 -3.55 -17.03 -12.09
N GLY A 122 -3.60 -18.14 -11.39
CA GLY A 122 -2.95 -19.37 -11.79
C GLY A 122 -3.95 -20.25 -12.54
N ASN A 123 -3.53 -20.86 -13.63
CA ASN A 123 -4.30 -21.88 -14.31
C ASN A 123 -3.54 -23.21 -14.23
N PRO A 124 -3.98 -24.15 -13.38
CA PRO A 124 -3.30 -25.41 -13.23
C PRO A 124 -3.30 -26.30 -14.47
N TRP A 125 -4.14 -26.00 -15.46
CA TRP A 125 -4.34 -26.89 -16.62
C TRP A 125 -3.69 -26.42 -17.92
N SER A 126 -3.24 -25.17 -18.02
CA SER A 126 -2.81 -24.61 -19.30
C SER A 126 -1.42 -23.99 -19.33
N GLY A 127 -0.67 -24.02 -18.22
CA GLY A 127 0.64 -23.35 -18.13
C GLY A 127 0.57 -21.83 -18.34
N HIS A 128 -0.64 -21.24 -18.45
CA HIS A 128 -0.84 -19.81 -18.71
C HIS A 128 -1.06 -19.07 -17.41
N PHE A 129 -0.05 -18.31 -16.98
CA PHE A 129 -0.11 -17.52 -15.77
C PHE A 129 -0.27 -16.05 -16.11
N ASN A 130 -1.40 -15.47 -15.68
CA ASN A 130 -1.60 -14.03 -15.63
C ASN A 130 -1.37 -13.55 -14.19
N SER A 131 -0.27 -13.97 -13.58
CA SER A 131 0.11 -13.52 -12.25
C SER A 131 1.56 -13.06 -12.24
N VAL A 132 1.85 -12.09 -11.39
CA VAL A 132 3.22 -11.63 -11.14
C VAL A 132 3.70 -12.32 -9.87
N LYS A 133 4.51 -13.37 -10.05
CA LYS A 133 5.16 -14.07 -8.93
C LYS A 133 6.03 -13.07 -8.16
N PHE A 134 5.85 -13.03 -6.86
CA PHE A 134 6.63 -12.12 -6.03
C PHE A 134 8.06 -12.59 -5.84
N ASP A 135 8.99 -11.67 -6.05
CA ASP A 135 10.41 -11.86 -5.79
C ASP A 135 10.91 -10.78 -4.82
N ALA A 136 11.19 -11.17 -3.58
CA ALA A 136 11.64 -10.27 -2.53
C ALA A 136 12.99 -9.59 -2.83
N SER A 137 13.80 -10.11 -3.75
CA SER A 137 15.07 -9.52 -4.15
C SER A 137 14.90 -8.28 -5.04
N SER A 138 13.80 -8.23 -5.81
CA SER A 138 13.56 -7.19 -6.83
C SER A 138 12.23 -6.47 -6.70
N MET A 139 11.37 -6.85 -5.75
CA MET A 139 10.03 -6.30 -5.59
C MET A 139 9.72 -5.88 -4.16
N ARG A 140 8.86 -4.85 -4.03
CA ARG A 140 8.21 -4.47 -2.77
C ARG A 140 6.71 -4.33 -3.03
N ALA A 141 5.88 -4.90 -2.14
CA ALA A 141 4.43 -4.82 -2.17
C ALA A 141 3.89 -3.89 -1.08
N PHE A 142 2.71 -3.33 -1.29
CA PHE A 142 2.12 -2.38 -0.35
C PHE A 142 1.65 -3.07 0.93
N SER A 143 2.10 -2.58 2.08
CA SER A 143 1.70 -3.06 3.40
C SER A 143 1.85 -1.94 4.45
N ALA A 144 1.37 -2.18 5.68
CA ALA A 144 1.86 -1.46 6.82
C ALA A 144 3.23 -2.03 7.22
N ASN A 145 4.10 -1.18 7.74
CA ASN A 145 5.35 -1.65 8.31
C ASN A 145 5.22 -2.00 9.79
N SER A 146 6.29 -2.55 10.35
CA SER A 146 6.37 -2.89 11.77
C SER A 146 6.28 -1.68 12.73
N TYR A 147 6.42 -0.45 12.23
CA TYR A 147 6.34 0.79 13.00
C TYR A 147 5.03 1.55 12.83
N GLY A 148 4.06 0.98 12.10
CA GLY A 148 2.72 1.55 11.96
C GLY A 148 2.64 2.75 11.00
N TYR A 149 3.40 2.76 9.92
CA TYR A 149 3.22 3.68 8.80
C TYR A 149 3.04 2.93 7.47
N ILE A 150 2.55 3.61 6.44
CA ILE A 150 2.41 3.03 5.10
C ILE A 150 3.79 2.81 4.47
N ALA A 151 3.97 1.64 3.88
CA ALA A 151 5.23 1.25 3.29
C ALA A 151 5.05 0.29 2.11
N MET A 152 6.10 0.18 1.31
CA MET A 152 6.30 -0.93 0.38
C MET A 152 7.29 -1.92 1.02
N THR A 153 6.90 -3.18 1.14
CA THR A 153 7.65 -4.17 1.95
C THR A 153 7.83 -5.50 1.25
N THR A 154 8.63 -6.38 1.87
CA THR A 154 8.72 -7.80 1.50
C THR A 154 7.77 -8.69 2.33
N SER A 155 6.84 -8.11 3.10
CA SER A 155 5.89 -8.86 3.92
C SER A 155 4.98 -9.73 3.06
N LYS A 156 4.77 -10.97 3.50
CA LYS A 156 3.84 -11.90 2.85
C LYS A 156 2.39 -11.49 3.00
N ASP A 157 2.06 -10.67 4.00
CA ASP A 157 0.71 -10.17 4.26
C ASP A 157 0.17 -9.27 3.13
N ALA A 158 1.08 -8.71 2.32
CA ALA A 158 0.75 -7.90 1.14
C ALA A 158 0.47 -8.74 -0.11
N LEU A 159 0.60 -10.05 -0.04
CA LEU A 159 0.61 -10.95 -1.19
C LEU A 159 -0.59 -11.89 -1.17
N THR A 160 -0.89 -12.45 -2.32
CA THR A 160 -1.88 -13.52 -2.46
C THR A 160 -1.21 -14.82 -2.85
N SER A 161 -1.79 -15.95 -2.41
CA SER A 161 -1.33 -17.28 -2.81
C SER A 161 -2.04 -17.71 -4.09
N VAL A 162 -1.29 -18.17 -5.07
CA VAL A 162 -1.79 -18.67 -6.36
C VAL A 162 -1.23 -20.06 -6.58
N ASN A 163 -2.10 -21.01 -6.93
CA ASN A 163 -1.67 -22.33 -7.34
C ASN A 163 -1.26 -22.31 -8.81
N ILE A 164 -0.08 -22.81 -9.08
CA ILE A 164 0.44 -23.00 -10.43
C ILE A 164 0.73 -24.47 -10.64
N ASP A 165 0.35 -24.99 -11.81
CA ASP A 165 0.77 -26.33 -12.23
C ASP A 165 2.24 -26.28 -12.68
N GLN A 166 3.00 -27.28 -12.27
CA GLN A 166 4.34 -27.45 -12.81
C GLN A 166 4.23 -28.19 -14.15
N GLU A 167 4.94 -27.72 -15.15
CA GLU A 167 4.94 -28.27 -16.53
C GLU A 167 5.48 -29.71 -16.60
N ASP A 168 5.87 -30.32 -15.48
CA ASP A 168 6.41 -31.67 -15.44
C ASP A 168 5.34 -32.79 -15.53
N GLY A 169 4.09 -32.42 -15.62
CA GLY A 169 2.97 -33.36 -15.78
C GLY A 169 2.66 -34.22 -14.55
N ASN A 170 3.27 -33.94 -13.42
CA ASN A 170 3.17 -34.76 -12.20
C ASN A 170 1.96 -34.38 -11.34
N GLY A 171 1.16 -33.38 -11.73
CA GLY A 171 -0.05 -32.96 -11.04
C GLY A 171 0.18 -32.25 -9.69
N ASP A 172 1.42 -31.91 -9.36
CA ASP A 172 1.78 -31.24 -8.13
C ASP A 172 1.54 -29.74 -8.26
N ASN A 173 0.45 -29.25 -7.68
CA ASN A 173 0.15 -27.82 -7.62
C ASN A 173 1.15 -27.11 -6.69
N LEU A 174 2.02 -26.30 -7.26
CA LEU A 174 2.89 -25.42 -6.49
C LEU A 174 2.15 -24.15 -6.09
N SER A 175 2.05 -23.89 -4.79
CA SER A 175 1.54 -22.61 -4.29
C SER A 175 2.65 -21.56 -4.31
N VAL A 176 2.44 -20.48 -5.03
CA VAL A 176 3.37 -19.33 -5.10
C VAL A 176 2.73 -18.07 -4.58
N LEU A 177 3.55 -17.21 -3.99
CA LEU A 177 3.12 -15.87 -3.60
C LEU A 177 3.19 -14.94 -4.81
N ALA A 178 2.13 -14.19 -5.05
CA ALA A 178 2.00 -13.26 -6.17
C ALA A 178 1.46 -11.90 -5.72
N ILE A 179 1.71 -10.89 -6.54
CA ILE A 179 1.13 -9.56 -6.37
C ILE A 179 -0.37 -9.66 -6.64
N PRO A 180 -1.24 -9.13 -5.75
CA PRO A 180 -2.68 -9.18 -5.94
C PRO A 180 -3.14 -8.52 -7.24
N ALA A 181 -4.25 -9.01 -7.81
CA ALA A 181 -4.88 -8.39 -8.97
C ALA A 181 -5.35 -6.97 -8.67
N ASN A 182 -5.39 -6.12 -9.70
CA ASN A 182 -5.80 -4.72 -9.64
C ASN A 182 -5.01 -3.89 -8.60
N SER A 183 -3.78 -4.30 -8.35
CA SER A 183 -2.83 -3.61 -7.47
C SER A 183 -1.53 -3.29 -8.21
N TRP A 184 -0.53 -2.86 -7.48
CA TRP A 184 0.77 -2.54 -8.04
C TRP A 184 1.90 -2.88 -7.06
N TYR A 185 3.10 -3.01 -7.60
CA TYR A 185 4.33 -3.22 -6.85
C TYR A 185 5.42 -2.26 -7.28
N LEU A 186 6.43 -2.16 -6.46
CA LEU A 186 7.63 -1.40 -6.75
C LEU A 186 8.74 -2.34 -7.21
N SER A 187 9.30 -2.08 -8.40
CA SER A 187 10.51 -2.73 -8.87
C SER A 187 11.73 -2.01 -8.31
N VAL A 188 12.61 -2.73 -7.64
CA VAL A 188 13.77 -2.19 -6.94
C VAL A 188 15.03 -2.99 -7.23
N SER A 189 16.19 -2.43 -6.88
CA SER A 189 17.46 -3.18 -6.91
C SER A 189 17.51 -4.21 -5.78
N SER A 190 18.37 -5.22 -5.95
CA SER A 190 18.59 -6.26 -4.92
C SER A 190 19.18 -5.73 -3.62
N SER A 191 19.75 -4.53 -3.63
CA SER A 191 20.30 -3.84 -2.46
C SER A 191 19.28 -2.94 -1.75
N ALA A 192 18.05 -2.80 -2.29
CA ALA A 192 17.02 -1.98 -1.69
C ALA A 192 16.58 -2.54 -0.32
N PRO A 193 16.30 -1.69 0.68
CA PRO A 193 15.79 -2.13 1.97
C PRO A 193 14.53 -3.00 1.82
N SER A 194 14.35 -3.99 2.71
CA SER A 194 13.17 -4.84 2.75
C SER A 194 11.87 -4.07 3.03
N GLU A 195 12.01 -2.86 3.54
CA GLU A 195 10.91 -1.97 3.89
C GLU A 195 11.25 -0.54 3.50
N MET A 196 10.36 0.10 2.73
CA MET A 196 10.55 1.45 2.21
C MET A 196 9.34 2.32 2.59
N LYS A 197 9.57 3.36 3.39
CA LYS A 197 8.55 4.26 3.90
C LYS A 197 7.99 5.16 2.81
N MET A 198 6.66 5.31 2.75
CA MET A 198 5.98 6.26 1.87
C MET A 198 5.72 7.58 2.62
N VAL A 199 6.14 8.69 2.03
CA VAL A 199 6.01 10.04 2.62
C VAL A 199 5.68 11.06 1.53
N THR A 200 5.07 12.19 1.90
CA THR A 200 4.95 13.33 0.98
C THR A 200 6.27 14.07 0.81
N ALA A 201 6.37 14.91 -0.21
CA ALA A 201 7.55 15.73 -0.43
C ALA A 201 7.84 16.68 0.75
N GLU A 202 6.79 17.21 1.38
CA GLU A 202 6.89 18.09 2.55
C GLU A 202 7.42 17.33 3.76
N GLN A 203 6.90 16.12 4.02
CA GLN A 203 7.38 15.24 5.08
C GLN A 203 8.85 14.87 4.90
N TYR A 204 9.25 14.59 3.66
CA TYR A 204 10.64 14.30 3.34
C TYR A 204 11.55 15.52 3.55
N ALA A 205 11.14 16.69 3.04
CA ALA A 205 11.92 17.94 3.11
C ALA A 205 12.12 18.44 4.54
N THR A 206 11.12 18.27 5.42
CA THR A 206 11.21 18.71 6.82
C THR A 206 12.09 17.80 7.68
N GLY A 207 12.53 16.66 7.16
CA GLY A 207 13.29 15.68 7.94
C GLY A 207 12.54 15.18 9.18
N ILE A 208 11.24 15.52 9.30
CA ILE A 208 10.36 14.96 10.31
C ILE A 208 10.15 13.49 9.92
N LYS A 209 11.08 12.66 10.36
CA LYS A 209 10.75 11.25 10.54
C LYS A 209 9.65 11.28 11.58
N ASP A 210 8.40 11.09 11.14
CA ASP A 210 7.32 10.83 12.07
C ASP A 210 7.84 9.76 13.01
N ILE A 211 8.04 10.14 14.25
CA ILE A 211 8.25 9.17 15.30
C ILE A 211 6.86 8.58 15.51
N THR A 212 6.49 7.66 14.65
CA THR A 212 5.31 6.85 14.86
C THR A 212 5.64 5.97 16.04
N VAL A 213 5.15 6.40 17.14
CA VAL A 213 5.31 5.74 18.41
C VAL A 213 4.68 4.37 18.28
N LYS A 214 5.50 3.34 18.37
CA LYS A 214 5.04 1.96 18.39
C LYS A 214 4.04 1.81 19.54
N PRO A 215 2.77 1.43 19.29
CA PRO A 215 1.88 1.09 20.41
C PRO A 215 2.49 -0.11 21.13
N ALA A 216 2.76 0.03 22.42
CA ALA A 216 3.39 -0.92 23.32
C ALA A 216 4.93 -0.88 23.44
N SER A 217 5.63 0.15 22.99
CA SER A 217 6.97 0.40 23.53
C SER A 217 6.82 1.20 24.81
N LEU A 218 7.19 0.60 25.92
CA LEU A 218 7.34 1.33 27.17
C LEU A 218 8.39 2.42 26.97
N TYR A 219 8.06 3.67 27.32
CA TYR A 219 8.94 4.80 27.15
C TYR A 219 9.82 4.99 28.37
N ASN A 220 11.13 5.07 28.15
CA ASN A 220 12.06 5.61 29.10
C ASN A 220 12.43 7.03 28.65
N VAL A 221 12.03 8.03 29.43
CA VAL A 221 12.21 9.45 29.11
C VAL A 221 13.22 10.06 30.07
N TYR A 222 14.18 10.77 29.50
CA TYR A 222 15.23 11.48 30.24
C TYR A 222 15.28 12.95 29.80
N THR A 223 15.70 13.84 30.70
CA THR A 223 16.14 15.20 30.34
C THR A 223 17.44 15.13 29.53
N LEU A 224 17.88 16.26 28.99
CA LEU A 224 19.20 16.35 28.33
C LEU A 224 20.37 16.14 29.31
N GLU A 225 20.16 16.43 30.61
CA GLU A 225 21.11 16.23 31.68
C GLU A 225 21.15 14.76 32.15
N GLY A 226 20.33 13.88 31.56
CA GLY A 226 20.31 12.46 31.90
C GLY A 226 19.38 12.07 33.04
N VAL A 227 18.58 12.99 33.59
CA VAL A 227 17.64 12.69 34.67
C VAL A 227 16.43 11.91 34.07
N GLN A 228 16.15 10.74 34.61
CA GLN A 228 14.98 9.95 34.19
C GLN A 228 13.67 10.55 34.70
N ILE A 229 12.81 10.98 33.78
CA ILE A 229 11.48 11.57 34.10
C ILE A 229 10.41 10.48 34.09
N LYS A 230 10.52 9.52 33.14
CA LYS A 230 9.60 8.39 33.05
C LYS A 230 10.33 7.09 32.79
N LYS A 231 9.85 6.02 33.42
CA LYS A 231 10.34 4.64 33.21
C LYS A 231 9.18 3.75 32.80
N ASN A 232 9.36 3.02 31.71
CA ASN A 232 8.36 2.08 31.18
C ASN A 232 6.95 2.71 31.02
N ALA A 233 6.87 3.99 30.68
CA ALA A 233 5.60 4.67 30.51
C ALA A 233 4.90 4.22 29.21
N THR A 234 3.59 4.08 29.26
CA THR A 234 2.74 3.73 28.10
C THR A 234 2.36 4.94 27.27
N SER A 235 2.59 6.16 27.77
CA SER A 235 2.30 7.42 27.07
C SER A 235 3.32 8.49 27.40
N ILE A 236 3.54 9.41 26.47
CA ILE A 236 4.35 10.63 26.61
C ILE A 236 3.53 11.91 26.38
N SER A 237 2.21 11.79 26.24
CA SER A 237 1.30 12.91 25.92
C SER A 237 1.23 13.98 27.00
N ASP A 238 1.64 13.68 28.22
CA ASP A 238 1.71 14.57 29.39
C ASP A 238 3.06 15.23 29.59
N LEU A 239 4.01 15.04 28.66
CA LEU A 239 5.27 15.76 28.69
C LEU A 239 5.05 17.22 28.29
N HIS A 240 5.62 18.12 29.08
CA HIS A 240 5.64 19.54 28.75
C HIS A 240 6.49 19.79 27.50
N GLN A 241 6.24 20.93 26.86
CA GLN A 241 7.06 21.39 25.75
C GLN A 241 8.54 21.42 26.13
N GLY A 242 9.38 20.79 25.32
CA GLY A 242 10.81 20.69 25.66
C GLY A 242 11.57 19.68 24.80
N ILE A 243 12.84 19.49 25.15
CA ILE A 243 13.71 18.51 24.48
C ILE A 243 14.02 17.38 25.47
N TYR A 244 13.82 16.15 25.03
CA TYR A 244 13.96 14.93 25.84
C TYR A 244 14.80 13.88 25.11
N ILE A 245 15.35 12.95 25.87
CA ILE A 245 15.89 11.68 25.34
C ILE A 245 14.84 10.59 25.61
N ILE A 246 14.21 10.08 24.55
CA ILE A 246 13.20 9.03 24.66
C ILE A 246 13.73 7.76 24.01
N ASN A 247 13.87 6.70 24.79
CA ASN A 247 14.44 5.43 24.34
C ASN A 247 15.79 5.62 23.61
N GLY A 248 16.64 6.48 24.15
CA GLY A 248 17.97 6.78 23.60
C GLY A 248 17.99 7.75 22.40
N LYS A 249 16.85 8.32 22.01
CA LYS A 249 16.77 9.30 20.89
C LYS A 249 16.36 10.68 21.40
N LYS A 250 16.98 11.73 20.83
CA LYS A 250 16.62 13.13 21.11
C LYS A 250 15.29 13.46 20.43
N VAL A 251 14.30 13.94 21.18
CA VAL A 251 12.93 14.24 20.76
C VAL A 251 12.56 15.64 21.22
N VAL A 252 11.91 16.42 20.36
CA VAL A 252 11.34 17.74 20.67
C VAL A 252 9.84 17.59 20.83
N ILE A 253 9.31 17.88 22.01
CA ILE A 253 7.88 17.99 22.28
C ILE A 253 7.48 19.48 22.09
N LYS A 254 6.54 19.73 21.21
CA LYS A 254 6.02 21.07 20.88
C LYS A 254 4.75 21.39 21.64
#